data_3a3d88e080f8f05592c51ae548c996e4
#
_entry.id   3a3d88e080f8f05592c51ae548c996e4
#
_cell.length_a   1.000
_cell.length_b   1.000
_cell.length_c   1.000
_cell.angle_alpha   90.00
_cell.angle_beta   90.00
_cell.angle_gamma   90.00
#
_symmetry.space_group_name_H-M   'P 1'
#
loop_
_entity.id
_entity.type
_entity.pdbx_description
1 polymer ?
#
loop_
_entity_poly.entity_id
_entity_poly.type
_entity_poly.pdbx_seq_one_letter_code
_entity_poly.pdbx_strand_id
1 'polypeptide(L)'
;PGEGEGILFNPDEMSNINTATMAIGQGIAVTPLQMVQAFGAVANHGTMMKPFVIKEIDNPDGSVFKKTEPQEVGQPVSAEVSRIISTIMADEINSGGGLNAKIDGYNFCGKTGTAQRLNSEGTGYADGQYIGSFVGFGPLEDPEYVVLIVVDNPSGVYYGAQVAAPVFKSMMTDIVRIKGIRPASAAAANATVLKSLPAAVPKAPLPPVDATGDTVLLPSFIGYDSREVNEWLNAAGLGFIPNGTGLATYQVPAAGTYVDAGSNVTVSFSR
;
A
#
# COMPACT_ATOMS: atom_id res chain seq x y z
N PRO A 1 3.15 29.39 -1.22
CA PRO A 1 4.50 29.80 -1.63
C PRO A 1 5.49 28.71 -1.23
N GLY A 2 6.42 28.32 -2.15
CA GLY A 2 7.42 27.31 -1.89
C GLY A 2 6.97 25.85 -2.05
N GLU A 3 5.90 25.60 -2.80
CA GLU A 3 5.50 24.25 -3.17
C GLU A 3 6.50 23.65 -4.15
N GLY A 4 6.99 22.43 -3.86
CA GLY A 4 7.82 21.67 -4.78
C GLY A 4 6.96 21.02 -5.87
N GLU A 5 7.47 20.99 -7.09
CA GLU A 5 6.72 20.43 -8.24
C GLU A 5 6.74 18.91 -8.28
N GLY A 6 7.76 18.28 -7.64
CA GLY A 6 8.01 16.85 -7.78
C GLY A 6 8.67 16.51 -9.13
N ILE A 7 8.78 15.22 -9.43
CA ILE A 7 9.29 14.72 -10.72
C ILE A 7 8.30 13.65 -11.20
N LEU A 8 7.62 13.94 -12.30
CA LEU A 8 6.68 13.04 -12.94
C LEU A 8 6.97 13.01 -14.45
N PHE A 9 7.10 11.82 -15.00
CA PHE A 9 7.25 11.67 -16.45
C PHE A 9 5.97 12.06 -17.18
N ASN A 10 6.12 12.72 -18.33
CA ASN A 10 5.02 12.93 -19.23
C ASN A 10 4.51 11.56 -19.74
N PRO A 11 3.22 11.23 -19.59
CA PRO A 11 2.67 9.94 -20.05
C PRO A 11 2.98 9.61 -21.51
N ASP A 12 3.01 10.60 -22.37
CA ASP A 12 3.28 10.43 -23.82
C ASP A 12 4.75 10.08 -24.12
N GLU A 13 5.65 10.32 -23.16
CA GLU A 13 7.10 10.06 -23.27
C GLU A 13 7.54 8.85 -22.46
N MET A 14 6.61 8.20 -21.74
CA MET A 14 6.92 7.07 -20.88
C MET A 14 7.26 5.81 -21.68
N SER A 15 8.41 5.23 -21.41
CA SER A 15 8.78 3.90 -21.87
C SER A 15 8.05 2.80 -21.07
N ASN A 16 8.02 1.57 -21.61
CA ASN A 16 7.49 0.41 -20.88
C ASN A 16 8.24 0.17 -19.56
N ILE A 17 9.53 0.50 -19.50
CA ILE A 17 10.33 0.40 -18.27
C ILE A 17 9.89 1.44 -17.25
N ASN A 18 9.65 2.69 -17.68
CA ASN A 18 9.13 3.73 -16.78
C ASN A 18 7.78 3.32 -16.17
N THR A 19 6.86 2.79 -16.99
CA THR A 19 5.56 2.30 -16.54
C THR A 19 5.71 1.16 -15.52
N ALA A 20 6.58 0.18 -15.79
CA ALA A 20 6.82 -0.95 -14.90
C ALA A 20 7.45 -0.51 -13.57
N THR A 21 8.42 0.42 -13.60
CA THR A 21 9.07 0.93 -12.39
C THR A 21 8.13 1.81 -11.56
N MET A 22 7.28 2.62 -12.20
CA MET A 22 6.25 3.40 -11.50
C MET A 22 5.23 2.50 -10.78
N ALA A 23 4.89 1.35 -11.36
CA ALA A 23 3.95 0.41 -10.73
C ALA A 23 4.46 -0.13 -9.37
N ILE A 24 5.78 -0.14 -9.15
CA ILE A 24 6.39 -0.50 -7.86
C ILE A 24 6.82 0.72 -7.04
N GLY A 25 6.43 1.93 -7.45
CA GLY A 25 6.71 3.18 -6.71
C GLY A 25 8.11 3.75 -6.93
N GLN A 26 8.79 3.41 -8.03
CA GLN A 26 10.07 3.97 -8.42
C GLN A 26 9.92 4.86 -9.68
N GLY A 27 10.90 5.77 -9.91
CA GLY A 27 10.87 6.65 -11.07
C GLY A 27 9.89 7.83 -10.97
N ILE A 28 9.35 8.09 -9.78
CA ILE A 28 8.48 9.22 -9.46
C ILE A 28 8.97 9.87 -8.17
N ALA A 29 8.99 11.20 -8.11
CA ALA A 29 9.23 11.94 -6.88
C ALA A 29 8.09 12.91 -6.63
N VAL A 30 7.48 12.82 -5.45
CA VAL A 30 6.36 13.67 -5.04
C VAL A 30 6.63 14.28 -3.67
N THR A 31 6.07 15.44 -3.42
CA THR A 31 6.14 16.05 -2.10
C THR A 31 5.24 15.29 -1.11
N PRO A 32 5.53 15.34 0.20
CA PRO A 32 4.64 14.79 1.21
C PRO A 32 3.20 15.32 1.12
N LEU A 33 3.03 16.59 0.76
CA LEU A 33 1.70 17.19 0.60
C LEU A 33 0.94 16.61 -0.60
N GLN A 34 1.61 16.43 -1.75
CA GLN A 34 1.03 15.76 -2.92
C GLN A 34 0.61 14.32 -2.60
N MET A 35 1.44 13.60 -1.84
CA MET A 35 1.11 12.24 -1.40
C MET A 35 -0.14 12.23 -0.50
N VAL A 36 -0.20 13.09 0.52
CA VAL A 36 -1.36 13.19 1.40
C VAL A 36 -2.62 13.59 0.61
N GLN A 37 -2.50 14.49 -0.37
CA GLN A 37 -3.61 14.89 -1.22
C GLN A 37 -4.11 13.72 -2.08
N ALA A 38 -3.21 12.93 -2.67
CA ALA A 38 -3.57 11.77 -3.48
C ALA A 38 -4.30 10.69 -2.66
N PHE A 39 -3.77 10.35 -1.48
CA PHE A 39 -4.43 9.41 -0.58
C PHE A 39 -5.71 10.00 0.05
N GLY A 40 -5.75 11.32 0.23
CA GLY A 40 -6.97 12.05 0.61
C GLY A 40 -8.08 11.90 -0.43
N ALA A 41 -7.75 11.88 -1.72
CA ALA A 41 -8.74 11.60 -2.76
C ALA A 41 -9.27 10.16 -2.67
N VAL A 42 -8.40 9.18 -2.40
CA VAL A 42 -8.84 7.80 -2.16
C VAL A 42 -9.73 7.72 -0.92
N ALA A 43 -9.36 8.35 0.18
CA ALA A 43 -10.18 8.39 1.40
C ALA A 43 -11.53 9.08 1.19
N ASN A 44 -11.59 10.07 0.30
CA ASN A 44 -12.77 10.87 -0.01
C ASN A 44 -13.51 10.39 -1.28
N HIS A 45 -13.71 9.08 -1.39
CA HIS A 45 -14.48 8.45 -2.48
C HIS A 45 -14.04 8.84 -3.90
N GLY A 46 -12.76 9.13 -4.07
CA GLY A 46 -12.15 9.51 -5.35
C GLY A 46 -12.12 11.01 -5.61
N THR A 47 -12.73 11.83 -4.77
CA THR A 47 -12.77 13.30 -4.92
C THR A 47 -11.53 13.94 -4.31
N MET A 48 -10.75 14.63 -5.12
CA MET A 48 -9.54 15.34 -4.68
C MET A 48 -9.88 16.76 -4.24
N MET A 49 -9.44 17.12 -3.04
CA MET A 49 -9.63 18.43 -2.44
C MET A 49 -8.35 19.28 -2.51
N LYS A 50 -8.50 20.59 -2.64
CA LYS A 50 -7.38 21.52 -2.52
C LYS A 50 -6.95 21.63 -1.06
N PRO A 51 -5.68 21.33 -0.73
CA PRO A 51 -5.22 21.46 0.64
C PRO A 51 -5.11 22.92 1.06
N PHE A 52 -5.43 23.20 2.31
CA PHE A 52 -5.23 24.51 2.93
C PHE A 52 -4.90 24.34 4.42
N VAL A 53 -4.15 25.29 4.98
CA VAL A 53 -3.70 25.29 6.38
C VAL A 53 -4.50 26.30 7.20
N ILE A 54 -4.85 27.44 6.60
CA ILE A 54 -5.57 28.49 7.28
C ILE A 54 -7.06 28.34 7.04
N LYS A 55 -7.80 27.95 8.09
CA LYS A 55 -9.24 27.79 8.04
C LYS A 55 -9.95 29.13 8.07
N GLU A 56 -9.53 30.01 8.98
CA GLU A 56 -10.21 31.27 9.24
C GLU A 56 -9.21 32.32 9.75
N ILE A 57 -9.45 33.57 9.42
CA ILE A 57 -8.72 34.74 9.94
C ILE A 57 -9.77 35.69 10.52
N ASP A 58 -9.60 36.04 11.79
CA ASP A 58 -10.52 36.93 12.50
C ASP A 58 -9.92 38.32 12.67
N ASN A 59 -10.79 39.32 12.70
CA ASN A 59 -10.45 40.67 13.09
C ASN A 59 -10.28 40.76 14.63
N PRO A 60 -9.62 41.82 15.14
CA PRO A 60 -9.47 42.01 16.58
C PRO A 60 -10.80 42.13 17.35
N ASP A 61 -11.90 42.48 16.68
CA ASP A 61 -13.26 42.58 17.27
C ASP A 61 -14.01 41.23 17.28
N GLY A 62 -13.36 40.14 16.81
CA GLY A 62 -13.94 38.80 16.73
C GLY A 62 -14.79 38.54 15.49
N SER A 63 -14.93 39.51 14.58
CA SER A 63 -15.60 39.27 13.31
C SER A 63 -14.68 38.51 12.34
N VAL A 64 -15.27 37.64 11.48
CA VAL A 64 -14.49 36.87 10.49
C VAL A 64 -14.03 37.79 9.38
N PHE A 65 -12.71 37.95 9.24
CA PHE A 65 -12.10 38.68 8.13
C PHE A 65 -12.07 37.84 6.86
N LYS A 66 -11.65 36.58 6.97
CA LYS A 66 -11.57 35.66 5.83
C LYS A 66 -11.76 34.22 6.29
N LYS A 67 -12.61 33.49 5.59
CA LYS A 67 -12.80 32.06 5.78
C LYS A 67 -12.39 31.30 4.52
N THR A 68 -11.71 30.19 4.67
CA THR A 68 -11.36 29.30 3.57
C THR A 68 -12.42 28.21 3.48
N GLU A 69 -13.12 28.15 2.37
CA GLU A 69 -14.08 27.07 2.11
C GLU A 69 -13.36 25.90 1.39
N PRO A 70 -13.74 24.66 1.68
CA PRO A 70 -13.23 23.49 0.98
C PRO A 70 -13.49 23.61 -0.54
N GLN A 71 -12.47 23.30 -1.34
CA GLN A 71 -12.53 23.36 -2.79
C GLN A 71 -12.16 22.01 -3.40
N GLU A 72 -13.07 21.46 -4.17
CA GLU A 72 -12.81 20.30 -5.02
C GLU A 72 -11.95 20.72 -6.22
N VAL A 73 -10.93 19.91 -6.55
CA VAL A 73 -10.01 20.18 -7.67
C VAL A 73 -10.07 19.08 -8.74
N GLY A 74 -10.82 18.01 -8.51
CA GLY A 74 -11.04 16.95 -9.48
C GLY A 74 -11.41 15.62 -8.87
N GLN A 75 -11.65 14.63 -9.74
CA GLN A 75 -11.95 13.25 -9.37
C GLN A 75 -11.01 12.29 -10.10
N PRO A 76 -9.77 12.10 -9.61
CA PRO A 76 -8.75 11.28 -10.28
C PRO A 76 -9.12 9.80 -10.38
N VAL A 77 -9.96 9.30 -9.50
CA VAL A 77 -10.47 7.92 -9.53
C VAL A 77 -11.97 7.90 -9.22
N SER A 78 -12.69 6.90 -9.71
CA SER A 78 -14.10 6.73 -9.38
C SER A 78 -14.30 6.30 -7.93
N ALA A 79 -15.48 6.52 -7.37
CA ALA A 79 -15.83 6.06 -6.02
C ALA A 79 -15.71 4.53 -5.87
N GLU A 80 -16.00 3.77 -6.94
CA GLU A 80 -15.84 2.32 -6.95
C GLU A 80 -14.37 1.92 -6.86
N VAL A 81 -13.49 2.53 -7.66
CA VAL A 81 -12.04 2.29 -7.61
C VAL A 81 -11.47 2.69 -6.26
N SER A 82 -11.87 3.85 -5.71
CA SER A 82 -11.50 4.30 -4.37
C SER A 82 -11.84 3.25 -3.32
N ARG A 83 -13.06 2.70 -3.34
CA ARG A 83 -13.50 1.65 -2.41
C ARG A 83 -12.65 0.37 -2.54
N ILE A 84 -12.34 -0.06 -3.76
CA ILE A 84 -11.49 -1.23 -4.00
C ILE A 84 -10.09 -1.00 -3.42
N ILE A 85 -9.48 0.15 -3.70
CA ILE A 85 -8.15 0.52 -3.17
C ILE A 85 -8.18 0.54 -1.65
N SER A 86 -9.20 1.16 -1.04
CA SER A 86 -9.34 1.23 0.43
C SER A 86 -9.44 -0.17 1.06
N THR A 87 -10.17 -1.09 0.42
CA THR A 87 -10.25 -2.48 0.89
C THR A 87 -8.89 -3.18 0.85
N ILE A 88 -8.17 -3.05 -0.26
CA ILE A 88 -6.81 -3.63 -0.40
C ILE A 88 -5.85 -3.04 0.65
N MET A 89 -5.94 -1.72 0.89
CA MET A 89 -5.12 -1.05 1.89
C MET A 89 -5.47 -1.42 3.34
N ALA A 90 -6.72 -1.76 3.61
CA ALA A 90 -7.13 -2.29 4.90
C ALA A 90 -6.59 -3.70 5.13
N ASP A 91 -6.60 -4.55 4.09
CA ASP A 91 -6.00 -5.89 4.14
C ASP A 91 -4.49 -5.82 4.37
N GLU A 92 -3.80 -4.85 3.79
CA GLU A 92 -2.36 -4.62 4.02
C GLU A 92 -2.04 -4.39 5.50
N ILE A 93 -2.89 -3.65 6.23
CA ILE A 93 -2.73 -3.45 7.68
C ILE A 93 -3.15 -4.69 8.48
N ASN A 94 -4.18 -5.39 8.06
CA ASN A 94 -4.76 -6.49 8.85
C ASN A 94 -4.00 -7.81 8.70
N SER A 95 -3.41 -8.07 7.54
CA SER A 95 -2.79 -9.35 7.19
C SER A 95 -1.52 -9.24 6.32
N GLY A 96 -1.16 -8.03 5.87
CA GLY A 96 -0.02 -7.78 5.00
C GLY A 96 1.19 -7.17 5.69
N GLY A 97 2.00 -6.44 4.93
CA GLY A 97 3.22 -5.80 5.39
C GLY A 97 3.00 -4.63 6.36
N GLY A 98 1.77 -4.16 6.50
CA GLY A 98 1.38 -3.04 7.36
C GLY A 98 0.99 -3.41 8.79
N LEU A 99 1.16 -4.66 9.23
CA LEU A 99 0.75 -5.16 10.56
C LEU A 99 1.20 -4.29 11.74
N ASN A 100 2.36 -3.64 11.63
CA ASN A 100 2.87 -2.75 12.68
C ASN A 100 2.04 -1.45 12.84
N ALA A 101 1.16 -1.14 11.89
CA ALA A 101 0.21 -0.04 11.96
C ALA A 101 -1.15 -0.44 12.54
N LYS A 102 -1.40 -1.74 12.76
CA LYS A 102 -2.69 -2.26 13.22
C LYS A 102 -3.06 -1.75 14.61
N ILE A 103 -4.30 -1.27 14.73
CA ILE A 103 -4.90 -0.81 15.99
C ILE A 103 -6.13 -1.68 16.24
N ASP A 104 -6.13 -2.39 17.37
CA ASP A 104 -7.21 -3.31 17.71
C ASP A 104 -8.56 -2.58 17.85
N GLY A 105 -9.57 -3.15 17.23
CA GLY A 105 -10.91 -2.59 17.22
C GLY A 105 -11.17 -1.51 16.16
N TYR A 106 -10.17 -1.16 15.33
CA TYR A 106 -10.32 -0.18 14.26
C TYR A 106 -9.87 -0.75 12.93
N ASN A 107 -10.56 -0.37 11.85
CA ASN A 107 -10.14 -0.67 10.49
C ASN A 107 -9.50 0.59 9.88
N PHE A 108 -8.20 0.58 9.73
CA PHE A 108 -7.48 1.61 9.00
C PHE A 108 -6.97 1.06 7.67
N CYS A 109 -6.87 1.93 6.68
CA CYS A 109 -6.26 1.67 5.40
C CYS A 109 -4.83 2.18 5.42
N GLY A 110 -3.88 1.44 4.85
CA GLY A 110 -2.50 1.93 4.80
C GLY A 110 -1.62 1.19 3.81
N LYS A 111 -0.50 1.84 3.49
CA LYS A 111 0.54 1.30 2.61
C LYS A 111 1.92 1.68 3.10
N THR A 112 2.79 0.68 3.18
CA THR A 112 4.21 0.86 3.44
C THR A 112 4.94 1.34 2.19
N GLY A 113 5.98 2.13 2.36
CA GLY A 113 6.90 2.51 1.30
C GLY A 113 8.35 2.38 1.76
N THR A 114 9.21 1.93 0.85
CA THR A 114 10.66 1.90 1.05
C THR A 114 11.30 2.25 -0.27
N ALA A 115 11.74 3.49 -0.41
CA ALA A 115 12.35 4.01 -1.62
C ALA A 115 13.84 4.27 -1.41
N GLN A 116 14.63 4.11 -2.46
CA GLN A 116 16.00 4.59 -2.45
C GLN A 116 15.99 6.12 -2.52
N ARG A 117 16.88 6.75 -1.74
CA ARG A 117 17.03 8.21 -1.76
C ARG A 117 17.74 8.65 -3.02
N LEU A 118 17.27 9.74 -3.62
CA LEU A 118 18.01 10.37 -4.72
C LEU A 118 19.38 10.89 -4.22
N ASN A 119 20.40 10.79 -5.07
CA ASN A 119 21.69 11.40 -4.79
C ASN A 119 21.60 12.94 -4.82
N SER A 120 22.61 13.61 -4.34
CA SER A 120 22.66 15.08 -4.28
C SER A 120 22.61 15.76 -5.66
N GLU A 121 22.92 15.04 -6.71
CA GLU A 121 22.90 15.52 -8.09
C GLU A 121 21.55 15.33 -8.78
N GLY A 122 20.61 14.53 -8.17
CA GLY A 122 19.32 14.23 -8.73
C GLY A 122 19.34 13.31 -9.96
N THR A 123 20.51 12.72 -10.26
CA THR A 123 20.73 11.91 -11.47
C THR A 123 20.66 10.40 -11.24
N GLY A 124 20.43 9.97 -9.99
CA GLY A 124 20.38 8.56 -9.60
C GLY A 124 20.12 8.40 -8.11
N TYR A 125 20.33 7.19 -7.60
CA TYR A 125 20.09 6.86 -6.20
C TYR A 125 21.40 6.88 -5.39
N ALA A 126 21.32 7.30 -4.14
CA ALA A 126 22.42 7.27 -3.20
C ALA A 126 22.58 5.85 -2.61
N ASP A 127 23.81 5.32 -2.63
CA ASP A 127 24.09 3.99 -2.12
C ASP A 127 23.78 3.87 -0.62
N GLY A 128 23.01 2.83 -0.27
CA GLY A 128 22.67 2.52 1.12
C GLY A 128 21.77 3.54 1.83
N GLN A 129 21.23 4.53 1.12
CA GLN A 129 20.32 5.53 1.69
C GLN A 129 18.89 5.28 1.24
N TYR A 130 17.97 5.27 2.21
CA TYR A 130 16.57 4.94 1.99
C TYR A 130 15.64 5.93 2.66
N ILE A 131 14.43 6.02 2.11
CA ILE A 131 13.30 6.72 2.72
C ILE A 131 12.28 5.65 3.10
N GLY A 132 12.08 5.44 4.40
CA GLY A 132 11.02 4.60 4.93
C GLY A 132 9.75 5.41 5.13
N SER A 133 8.63 4.97 4.56
CA SER A 133 7.38 5.71 4.70
C SER A 133 6.20 4.80 4.99
N PHE A 134 5.15 5.41 5.56
CA PHE A 134 3.85 4.80 5.73
C PHE A 134 2.79 5.88 5.54
N VAL A 135 1.84 5.64 4.67
CA VAL A 135 0.65 6.46 4.52
C VAL A 135 -0.57 5.64 4.89
N GLY A 136 -1.48 6.22 5.64
CA GLY A 136 -2.73 5.57 5.97
C GLY A 136 -3.84 6.57 6.24
N PHE A 137 -5.07 6.07 6.21
CA PHE A 137 -6.26 6.86 6.47
C PHE A 137 -7.33 6.01 7.15
N GLY A 138 -8.33 6.67 7.69
CA GLY A 138 -9.44 5.98 8.29
C GLY A 138 -10.21 6.77 9.34
N PRO A 139 -11.19 6.07 9.97
CA PRO A 139 -11.57 4.65 9.82
C PRO A 139 -12.03 4.31 8.40
N LEU A 140 -11.95 3.03 7.98
CA LEU A 140 -12.37 2.57 6.64
C LEU A 140 -13.83 2.89 6.34
N GLU A 141 -14.69 2.79 7.38
CA GLU A 141 -16.12 2.98 7.28
C GLU A 141 -16.52 4.45 7.04
N ASP A 142 -15.76 5.38 7.60
CA ASP A 142 -15.96 6.83 7.48
C ASP A 142 -14.60 7.54 7.64
N PRO A 143 -13.80 7.67 6.58
CA PRO A 143 -12.46 8.21 6.68
C PRO A 143 -12.44 9.71 6.99
N GLU A 144 -11.89 10.07 8.14
CA GLU A 144 -11.78 11.46 8.60
C GLU A 144 -10.33 11.99 8.54
N TYR A 145 -9.35 11.09 8.62
CA TYR A 145 -7.94 11.46 8.76
C TYR A 145 -7.07 10.72 7.76
N VAL A 146 -6.13 11.43 7.17
CA VAL A 146 -5.02 10.87 6.38
C VAL A 146 -3.73 11.27 7.08
N VAL A 147 -2.86 10.30 7.34
CA VAL A 147 -1.56 10.51 7.98
C VAL A 147 -0.47 9.90 7.13
N LEU A 148 0.56 10.68 6.85
CA LEU A 148 1.78 10.25 6.18
C LEU A 148 2.96 10.40 7.14
N ILE A 149 3.69 9.32 7.33
CA ILE A 149 4.96 9.30 8.06
C ILE A 149 6.08 9.08 7.05
N VAL A 150 7.09 9.93 7.09
CA VAL A 150 8.29 9.82 6.25
C VAL A 150 9.52 9.89 7.16
N VAL A 151 10.36 8.87 7.06
CA VAL A 151 11.64 8.81 7.78
C VAL A 151 12.75 8.81 6.73
N ASP A 152 13.46 9.94 6.61
CA ASP A 152 14.54 10.12 5.66
C ASP A 152 15.84 9.58 6.23
N ASN A 153 16.45 8.65 5.52
CA ASN A 153 17.74 8.05 5.82
C ASN A 153 17.85 7.52 7.26
N PRO A 154 16.96 6.64 7.72
CA PRO A 154 17.04 6.06 9.06
C PRO A 154 18.32 5.26 9.23
N SER A 155 18.90 5.31 10.43
CA SER A 155 20.09 4.53 10.76
C SER A 155 19.72 3.07 11.07
N GLY A 156 20.38 2.12 10.44
CA GLY A 156 20.15 0.68 10.63
C GLY A 156 18.97 0.17 9.82
N VAL A 157 17.84 -0.10 10.46
CA VAL A 157 16.63 -0.58 9.76
C VAL A 157 15.95 0.57 9.00
N TYR A 158 15.60 0.33 7.74
CA TYR A 158 15.07 1.37 6.84
C TYR A 158 13.69 1.04 6.23
N TYR A 159 13.14 -0.13 6.50
CA TYR A 159 11.83 -0.52 5.96
C TYR A 159 10.69 0.29 6.57
N GLY A 160 9.83 0.89 5.73
CA GLY A 160 8.70 1.70 6.17
C GLY A 160 7.77 0.97 7.15
N ALA A 161 7.60 -0.34 7.00
CA ALA A 161 6.88 -1.19 7.94
C ALA A 161 7.46 -1.17 9.37
N GLN A 162 8.75 -0.92 9.52
CA GLN A 162 9.46 -0.98 10.80
C GLN A 162 9.72 0.42 11.39
N VAL A 163 9.98 1.41 10.54
CA VAL A 163 10.35 2.76 11.01
C VAL A 163 9.17 3.74 10.98
N ALA A 164 8.21 3.58 10.07
CA ALA A 164 7.11 4.53 9.89
C ALA A 164 5.74 3.99 10.37
N ALA A 165 5.42 2.73 10.13
CA ALA A 165 4.14 2.13 10.53
C ALA A 165 3.87 2.18 12.05
N PRO A 166 4.85 1.93 12.96
CA PRO A 166 4.62 2.09 14.41
C PRO A 166 4.31 3.53 14.82
N VAL A 167 4.89 4.52 14.13
CA VAL A 167 4.62 5.94 14.38
C VAL A 167 3.19 6.28 13.95
N PHE A 168 2.77 5.81 12.77
CA PHE A 168 1.37 5.92 12.33
C PHE A 168 0.41 5.34 13.37
N LYS A 169 0.68 4.10 13.85
CA LYS A 169 -0.12 3.46 14.91
C LYS A 169 -0.25 4.35 16.14
N SER A 170 0.86 4.89 16.64
CA SER A 170 0.88 5.76 17.80
C SER A 170 0.02 7.01 17.59
N MET A 171 0.24 7.71 16.46
CA MET A 171 -0.51 8.93 16.14
C MET A 171 -2.00 8.66 15.98
N MET A 172 -2.38 7.62 15.24
CA MET A 172 -3.80 7.29 15.05
C MET A 172 -4.46 6.83 16.34
N THR A 173 -3.75 6.13 17.22
CA THR A 173 -4.24 5.78 18.57
C THR A 173 -4.58 7.04 19.37
N ASP A 174 -3.74 8.06 19.31
CA ASP A 174 -4.00 9.33 19.98
C ASP A 174 -5.16 10.10 19.34
N ILE A 175 -5.23 10.12 17.99
CA ILE A 175 -6.32 10.77 17.25
C ILE A 175 -7.67 10.16 17.62
N VAL A 176 -7.82 8.82 17.55
CA VAL A 176 -9.10 8.18 17.88
C VAL A 176 -9.52 8.42 19.33
N ARG A 177 -8.55 8.48 20.26
CA ARG A 177 -8.80 8.78 21.67
C ARG A 177 -9.27 10.22 21.86
N ILE A 178 -8.54 11.19 21.28
CA ILE A 178 -8.83 12.64 21.46
C ILE A 178 -10.15 13.00 20.78
N LYS A 179 -10.44 12.42 19.63
CA LYS A 179 -11.64 12.68 18.85
C LYS A 179 -12.86 11.85 19.28
N GLY A 180 -12.66 10.87 20.16
CA GLY A 180 -13.73 10.00 20.62
C GLY A 180 -14.31 9.10 19.52
N ILE A 181 -13.50 8.76 18.52
CA ILE A 181 -13.90 7.85 17.43
C ILE A 181 -14.13 6.47 18.05
N ARG A 182 -15.31 5.90 17.79
CA ARG A 182 -15.67 4.60 18.35
C ARG A 182 -15.05 3.47 17.55
N PRO A 183 -14.59 2.39 18.21
CA PRO A 183 -14.15 1.20 17.50
C PRO A 183 -15.29 0.62 16.64
N ALA A 184 -14.94 0.16 15.43
CA ALA A 184 -15.85 -0.65 14.63
C ALA A 184 -16.11 -1.96 15.40
N SER A 185 -17.37 -2.37 15.56
CA SER A 185 -17.63 -3.70 16.12
C SER A 185 -17.08 -4.74 15.14
N ALA A 186 -16.30 -5.70 15.62
CA ALA A 186 -15.68 -6.74 14.80
C ALA A 186 -16.69 -7.48 13.88
N ALA A 187 -17.95 -7.57 14.27
CA ALA A 187 -19.03 -8.17 13.50
C ALA A 187 -19.51 -7.28 12.33
N ALA A 188 -19.52 -5.95 12.50
CA ALA A 188 -19.96 -5.02 11.45
C ALA A 188 -18.88 -4.83 10.37
N ALA A 189 -17.61 -4.78 10.77
CA ALA A 189 -16.49 -4.63 9.86
C ALA A 189 -16.38 -5.80 8.87
N ASN A 190 -16.45 -7.04 9.39
CA ASN A 190 -16.39 -8.24 8.54
C ASN A 190 -17.61 -8.36 7.61
N ALA A 191 -18.81 -7.93 8.03
CA ALA A 191 -20.00 -8.00 7.20
C ALA A 191 -19.99 -6.99 6.06
N THR A 192 -19.39 -5.80 6.23
CA THR A 192 -19.31 -4.76 5.20
C THR A 192 -18.24 -5.10 4.17
N VAL A 193 -17.07 -5.59 4.59
CA VAL A 193 -15.99 -6.00 3.70
C VAL A 193 -16.40 -7.20 2.85
N LEU A 194 -17.03 -8.24 3.45
CA LEU A 194 -17.48 -9.44 2.73
C LEU A 194 -18.63 -9.18 1.75
N LYS A 195 -19.50 -8.17 2.00
CA LYS A 195 -20.57 -7.79 1.07
C LYS A 195 -20.10 -6.93 -0.10
N SER A 196 -18.93 -6.32 -0.02
CA SER A 196 -18.45 -5.35 -0.99
C SER A 196 -17.33 -5.86 -1.90
N LEU A 197 -16.79 -7.06 -1.65
CA LEU A 197 -15.88 -7.70 -2.59
C LEU A 197 -16.66 -8.12 -3.84
N PRO A 198 -16.19 -7.80 -5.06
CA PRO A 198 -16.68 -8.45 -6.25
C PRO A 198 -16.57 -9.96 -6.03
N ALA A 199 -17.58 -10.72 -6.50
CA ALA A 199 -17.51 -12.18 -6.47
C ALA A 199 -16.13 -12.61 -6.94
N ALA A 200 -15.46 -13.47 -6.16
CA ALA A 200 -14.10 -13.91 -6.46
C ALA A 200 -14.01 -14.23 -7.95
N VAL A 201 -13.08 -13.58 -8.64
CA VAL A 201 -12.78 -13.96 -10.02
C VAL A 201 -12.50 -15.45 -9.98
N PRO A 202 -13.14 -16.27 -10.81
CA PRO A 202 -12.91 -17.70 -10.80
C PRO A 202 -11.39 -17.94 -10.91
N LYS A 203 -10.83 -18.57 -9.89
CA LYS A 203 -9.41 -18.88 -9.83
C LYS A 203 -9.08 -19.77 -11.02
N ALA A 204 -8.24 -19.29 -11.94
CA ALA A 204 -7.75 -20.11 -13.03
C ALA A 204 -6.93 -21.28 -12.46
N PRO A 205 -7.00 -22.49 -13.02
CA PRO A 205 -6.11 -23.57 -12.62
C PRO A 205 -4.64 -23.17 -12.80
N LEU A 206 -3.73 -23.67 -11.94
CA LEU A 206 -2.30 -23.47 -12.15
C LEU A 206 -1.92 -23.93 -13.54
N PRO A 207 -1.03 -23.20 -14.25
CA PRO A 207 -0.61 -23.59 -15.59
C PRO A 207 0.09 -24.96 -15.55
N PRO A 208 0.08 -25.72 -16.65
CA PRO A 208 0.87 -26.93 -16.74
C PRO A 208 2.36 -26.62 -16.50
N VAL A 209 3.09 -27.62 -16.01
CA VAL A 209 4.53 -27.46 -15.76
C VAL A 209 5.23 -27.20 -17.09
N ASP A 210 5.91 -26.06 -17.16
CA ASP A 210 6.75 -25.67 -18.30
C ASP A 210 8.22 -25.92 -17.90
N ALA A 211 8.76 -27.03 -18.38
CA ALA A 211 10.15 -27.42 -18.13
C ALA A 211 10.93 -27.32 -19.44
N THR A 212 11.98 -26.51 -19.46
CA THR A 212 12.89 -26.36 -20.60
C THR A 212 14.26 -26.94 -20.20
N GLY A 213 14.50 -28.19 -20.59
CA GLY A 213 15.71 -28.92 -20.18
C GLY A 213 15.67 -29.23 -18.66
N ASP A 214 16.74 -28.86 -17.94
CA ASP A 214 16.87 -29.08 -16.51
C ASP A 214 16.29 -27.94 -15.65
N THR A 215 15.59 -26.97 -16.27
CA THR A 215 15.01 -25.83 -15.56
C THR A 215 13.49 -25.80 -15.70
N VAL A 216 12.81 -25.28 -14.66
CA VAL A 216 11.36 -25.14 -14.58
C VAL A 216 10.98 -23.68 -14.38
N LEU A 217 10.03 -23.17 -15.17
CA LEU A 217 9.48 -21.84 -15.01
C LEU A 217 8.44 -21.82 -13.89
N LEU A 218 8.67 -21.04 -12.84
CA LEU A 218 7.75 -20.91 -11.72
C LEU A 218 6.54 -20.03 -12.06
N PRO A 219 5.30 -20.52 -11.89
CA PRO A 219 4.11 -19.69 -11.98
C PRO A 219 3.92 -18.86 -10.70
N SER A 220 2.92 -17.97 -10.70
CA SER A 220 2.47 -17.32 -9.47
C SER A 220 1.61 -18.30 -8.66
N PHE A 221 2.02 -18.54 -7.41
CA PHE A 221 1.23 -19.33 -6.46
C PHE A 221 0.30 -18.46 -5.59
N ILE A 222 0.31 -17.15 -5.76
CA ILE A 222 -0.52 -16.23 -4.97
C ILE A 222 -2.00 -16.61 -5.08
N GLY A 223 -2.67 -16.75 -3.92
CA GLY A 223 -4.09 -17.11 -3.84
C GLY A 223 -4.40 -18.60 -3.92
N TYR A 224 -3.39 -19.48 -4.08
CA TYR A 224 -3.56 -20.94 -4.05
C TYR A 224 -3.36 -21.48 -2.64
N ASP A 225 -4.05 -22.57 -2.30
CA ASP A 225 -3.83 -23.23 -1.02
C ASP A 225 -2.55 -24.09 -1.04
N SER A 226 -2.10 -24.49 0.15
CA SER A 226 -0.86 -25.24 0.32
C SER A 226 -0.88 -26.61 -0.40
N ARG A 227 -2.05 -27.22 -0.57
CA ARG A 227 -2.19 -28.49 -1.28
C ARG A 227 -2.00 -28.31 -2.78
N GLU A 228 -2.65 -27.34 -3.37
CA GLU A 228 -2.54 -27.03 -4.81
C GLU A 228 -1.09 -26.66 -5.18
N VAL A 229 -0.43 -25.85 -4.34
CA VAL A 229 0.98 -25.47 -4.53
C VAL A 229 1.88 -26.70 -4.44
N ASN A 230 1.68 -27.56 -3.43
CA ASN A 230 2.47 -28.76 -3.25
C ASN A 230 2.29 -29.76 -4.40
N GLU A 231 1.05 -29.98 -4.87
CA GLU A 231 0.75 -30.85 -6.01
C GLU A 231 1.49 -30.35 -7.27
N TRP A 232 1.48 -29.06 -7.53
CA TRP A 232 2.16 -28.46 -8.68
C TRP A 232 3.70 -28.59 -8.57
N LEU A 233 4.28 -28.23 -7.42
CA LEU A 233 5.72 -28.29 -7.20
C LEU A 233 6.23 -29.74 -7.27
N ASN A 234 5.51 -30.69 -6.72
CA ASN A 234 5.84 -32.11 -6.85
C ASN A 234 5.80 -32.60 -8.29
N ALA A 235 4.77 -32.20 -9.07
CA ALA A 235 4.70 -32.52 -10.50
C ALA A 235 5.86 -31.90 -11.28
N ALA A 236 6.37 -30.77 -10.84
CA ALA A 236 7.52 -30.08 -11.43
C ALA A 236 8.89 -30.62 -10.95
N GLY A 237 8.92 -31.58 -10.03
CA GLY A 237 10.16 -32.11 -9.44
C GLY A 237 10.90 -31.12 -8.55
N LEU A 238 10.16 -30.17 -7.93
CA LEU A 238 10.71 -29.13 -7.07
C LEU A 238 10.38 -29.40 -5.60
N GLY A 239 11.28 -28.97 -4.71
CA GLY A 239 11.05 -29.03 -3.27
C GLY A 239 10.09 -27.94 -2.78
N PHE A 240 9.24 -28.27 -1.80
CA PHE A 240 8.27 -27.34 -1.21
C PHE A 240 8.59 -27.03 0.24
N ILE A 241 8.72 -25.73 0.57
CA ILE A 241 8.92 -25.24 1.94
C ILE A 241 7.74 -24.31 2.28
N PRO A 242 6.67 -24.82 2.94
CA PRO A 242 5.54 -24.00 3.36
C PRO A 242 5.89 -23.17 4.59
N ASN A 243 5.42 -21.91 4.64
CA ASN A 243 5.50 -21.03 5.78
C ASN A 243 4.11 -20.44 6.08
N GLY A 244 3.50 -20.82 7.20
CA GLY A 244 2.17 -20.39 7.58
C GLY A 244 1.05 -21.30 7.05
N THR A 245 -0.20 -20.82 7.14
CA THR A 245 -1.41 -21.56 6.73
C THR A 245 -2.43 -20.64 6.07
N GLY A 246 -3.24 -21.14 5.13
CA GLY A 246 -4.24 -20.39 4.39
C GLY A 246 -3.94 -20.35 2.90
N LEU A 247 -4.05 -19.19 2.28
CA LEU A 247 -3.72 -18.97 0.88
C LEU A 247 -2.32 -18.39 0.72
N ALA A 248 -1.64 -18.76 -0.36
CA ALA A 248 -0.30 -18.26 -0.68
C ALA A 248 -0.34 -16.73 -0.90
N THR A 249 0.54 -16.02 -0.22
CA THR A 249 0.68 -14.57 -0.27
C THR A 249 2.03 -14.11 -0.80
N TYR A 250 3.03 -15.00 -0.73
CA TYR A 250 4.39 -14.70 -1.16
C TYR A 250 5.14 -15.98 -1.53
N GLN A 251 6.07 -15.90 -2.47
CA GLN A 251 6.92 -17.02 -2.88
C GLN A 251 8.37 -16.60 -3.15
N VAL A 252 9.29 -17.49 -2.89
CA VAL A 252 10.72 -17.36 -3.23
C VAL A 252 11.21 -18.69 -3.80
N PRO A 253 11.76 -18.70 -5.04
CA PRO A 253 11.92 -17.59 -5.99
C PRO A 253 10.61 -17.00 -6.51
N ALA A 254 10.68 -15.79 -7.06
CA ALA A 254 9.51 -15.07 -7.57
C ALA A 254 8.88 -15.79 -8.79
N ALA A 255 7.61 -15.53 -9.06
CA ALA A 255 6.94 -15.97 -10.29
C ALA A 255 7.68 -15.47 -11.54
N GLY A 256 7.72 -16.28 -12.57
CA GLY A 256 8.46 -15.98 -13.80
C GLY A 256 9.97 -16.27 -13.74
N THR A 257 10.47 -16.82 -12.61
CA THR A 257 11.87 -17.24 -12.49
C THR A 257 12.04 -18.69 -12.98
N TYR A 258 13.10 -18.96 -13.73
CA TYR A 258 13.54 -20.32 -14.03
C TYR A 258 14.38 -20.84 -12.86
N VAL A 259 14.09 -22.04 -12.40
CA VAL A 259 14.80 -22.72 -11.31
C VAL A 259 15.27 -24.10 -11.77
N ASP A 260 16.41 -24.54 -11.28
CA ASP A 260 16.93 -25.87 -11.58
C ASP A 260 16.04 -26.97 -10.97
N ALA A 261 15.91 -28.09 -11.65
CA ALA A 261 15.19 -29.26 -11.14
C ALA A 261 15.75 -29.68 -9.76
N GLY A 262 14.85 -30.00 -8.83
CA GLY A 262 15.21 -30.30 -7.45
C GLY A 262 15.41 -29.09 -6.53
N SER A 263 15.36 -27.87 -7.04
CA SER A 263 15.43 -26.65 -6.21
C SER A 263 14.26 -26.54 -5.25
N ASN A 264 14.49 -25.89 -4.09
CA ASN A 264 13.44 -25.61 -3.11
C ASN A 264 12.72 -24.30 -3.42
N VAL A 265 11.40 -24.33 -3.31
CA VAL A 265 10.53 -23.14 -3.40
C VAL A 265 9.86 -22.91 -2.04
N THR A 266 10.11 -21.75 -1.46
CA THR A 266 9.45 -21.31 -0.22
C THR A 266 8.19 -20.55 -0.56
N VAL A 267 7.05 -20.93 0.02
CA VAL A 267 5.78 -20.22 -0.17
C VAL A 267 5.19 -19.89 1.20
N SER A 268 4.90 -18.58 1.39
CA SER A 268 4.27 -18.09 2.62
C SER A 268 2.76 -18.02 2.44
N PHE A 269 2.04 -18.50 3.45
CA PHE A 269 0.58 -18.59 3.49
C PHE A 269 0.03 -17.75 4.63
N SER A 270 -1.10 -17.08 4.41
CA SER A 270 -1.86 -16.41 5.47
C SER A 270 -3.36 -16.67 5.33
N ARG A 271 -4.07 -16.56 6.47
CA ARG A 271 -5.53 -16.67 6.56
C ARG A 271 -6.20 -15.34 6.30
#